data_0a19c1894a6791b50277432a7ec0bc2d
#
_entry.id   0a19c1894a6791b50277432a7ec0bc2d
#
_cell.length_a   1.000
_cell.length_b   1.000
_cell.length_c   1.000
_cell.angle_alpha   90.00
_cell.angle_beta   90.00
_cell.angle_gamma   90.00
#
_symmetry.space_group_name_H-M   'P 1'
#
loop_
_entity.id
_entity.type
_entity.pdbx_description
1 polymer ?
#
loop_
_entity_poly.entity_id
_entity_poly.type
_entity_poly.pdbx_seq_one_letter_code
_entity_poly.pdbx_strand_id
1 'polypeptide(L)'
;MSPILQNLVEMTGHRDHLRLEVSVLSTLQELAGILEVRALEVFSCDGALHVRPRTWLENGRWFTGAMEAAHDPHRVPLSELPELHECIARHEDSAQATLGKGRYRLWLPVWMQEKVTGCLEITQSRPFSAQKLHVITGIFQVYQNYQSLLDYSERDALTGLLNRKTFDEQFARQAGNAPSETQPRLRADGRLDPRAIPTAGTQHWLAVVDIDHFKLVNDRFGHLYGDEVLILVANILRNSFRSQDRIFRFGGEEFVVLLRSTTLETAHRVFNRFRTSVESYPFPQVGQITVSLGFVSTDTGAPVEILGKADQALYFAKENGRNRVVIAGR
;
A
#
# COMPACT_ATOMS: atom_id res chain seq x y z
N MET A 1 -28.47 -9.42 -20.57
CA MET A 1 -27.77 -8.33 -19.89
C MET A 1 -26.60 -7.93 -20.79
N SER A 2 -26.31 -6.64 -21.00
CA SER A 2 -25.15 -6.25 -21.80
C SER A 2 -23.87 -6.78 -21.13
N PRO A 3 -22.87 -7.30 -21.89
CA PRO A 3 -21.62 -7.78 -21.31
C PRO A 3 -20.95 -6.76 -20.38
N ILE A 4 -20.99 -5.48 -20.74
CA ILE A 4 -20.46 -4.40 -19.91
C ILE A 4 -21.18 -4.31 -18.55
N LEU A 5 -22.51 -4.46 -18.49
CA LEU A 5 -23.24 -4.44 -17.23
C LEU A 5 -22.92 -5.65 -16.36
N GLN A 6 -22.68 -6.80 -16.94
CA GLN A 6 -22.28 -8.00 -16.23
C GLN A 6 -20.89 -7.83 -15.61
N ASN A 7 -19.94 -7.30 -16.38
CA ASN A 7 -18.59 -7.01 -15.92
C ASN A 7 -18.59 -5.93 -14.79
N LEU A 8 -19.46 -4.92 -14.88
CA LEU A 8 -19.61 -3.91 -13.82
C LEU A 8 -20.15 -4.52 -12.53
N VAL A 9 -21.09 -5.47 -12.62
CA VAL A 9 -21.60 -6.19 -11.42
C VAL A 9 -20.49 -7.05 -10.80
N GLU A 10 -19.72 -7.77 -11.62
CA GLU A 10 -18.58 -8.55 -11.12
C GLU A 10 -17.51 -7.66 -10.48
N MET A 11 -17.22 -6.53 -11.10
CA MET A 11 -16.26 -5.55 -10.58
C MET A 11 -16.63 -5.09 -9.16
N THR A 12 -17.92 -4.80 -8.90
CA THR A 12 -18.38 -4.38 -7.57
C THR A 12 -18.44 -5.52 -6.54
N GLY A 13 -18.28 -6.77 -6.96
CA GLY A 13 -18.17 -7.94 -6.07
C GLY A 13 -16.76 -8.18 -5.51
N HIS A 14 -15.74 -7.55 -6.09
CA HIS A 14 -14.36 -7.75 -5.64
C HIS A 14 -14.09 -6.99 -4.33
N ARG A 15 -13.36 -7.63 -3.42
CA ARG A 15 -12.90 -7.05 -2.15
C ARG A 15 -11.38 -6.90 -2.08
N ASP A 16 -10.75 -6.82 -3.23
CA ASP A 16 -9.31 -6.77 -3.39
C ASP A 16 -8.97 -5.80 -4.52
N HIS A 17 -8.09 -4.85 -4.25
CA HIS A 17 -7.72 -3.78 -5.20
C HIS A 17 -7.17 -4.32 -6.51
N LEU A 18 -6.37 -5.40 -6.48
CA LEU A 18 -5.80 -5.97 -7.68
C LEU A 18 -6.87 -6.63 -8.56
N ARG A 19 -7.80 -7.38 -7.95
CA ARG A 19 -8.92 -8.00 -8.67
C ARG A 19 -9.84 -6.95 -9.27
N LEU A 20 -10.12 -5.89 -8.52
CA LEU A 20 -10.89 -4.75 -9.00
C LEU A 20 -10.20 -4.09 -10.21
N GLU A 21 -8.88 -3.86 -10.12
CA GLU A 21 -8.10 -3.28 -11.20
C GLU A 21 -8.08 -4.17 -12.45
N VAL A 22 -7.82 -5.46 -12.30
CA VAL A 22 -7.87 -6.41 -13.42
C VAL A 22 -9.26 -6.45 -14.07
N SER A 23 -10.33 -6.40 -13.25
CA SER A 23 -11.71 -6.42 -13.77
C SER A 23 -12.02 -5.16 -14.59
N VAL A 24 -11.64 -3.96 -14.15
CA VAL A 24 -11.84 -2.74 -14.95
C VAL A 24 -11.01 -2.74 -16.21
N LEU A 25 -9.75 -3.19 -16.15
CA LEU A 25 -8.89 -3.29 -17.33
C LEU A 25 -9.46 -4.28 -18.35
N SER A 26 -9.98 -5.43 -17.90
CA SER A 26 -10.64 -6.42 -18.76
C SER A 26 -11.88 -5.84 -19.43
N THR A 27 -12.72 -5.14 -18.66
CA THR A 27 -13.92 -4.49 -19.20
C THR A 27 -13.59 -3.44 -20.26
N LEU A 28 -12.54 -2.63 -20.03
CA LEU A 28 -12.09 -1.62 -20.99
C LEU A 28 -11.47 -2.26 -22.24
N GLN A 29 -10.73 -3.37 -22.10
CA GLN A 29 -10.11 -4.10 -23.19
C GLN A 29 -11.14 -4.71 -24.16
N GLU A 30 -12.33 -5.08 -23.69
CA GLU A 30 -13.43 -5.62 -24.50
C GLU A 30 -14.13 -4.55 -25.36
N LEU A 31 -13.88 -3.26 -25.13
CA LEU A 31 -14.46 -2.20 -25.95
C LEU A 31 -13.89 -2.23 -27.38
N ALA A 32 -14.76 -2.18 -28.38
CA ALA A 32 -14.39 -2.28 -29.78
C ALA A 32 -13.30 -1.26 -30.18
N GLY A 33 -12.22 -1.75 -30.79
CA GLY A 33 -11.11 -0.92 -31.29
C GLY A 33 -10.06 -0.52 -30.27
N ILE A 34 -10.17 -0.94 -29.01
CA ILE A 34 -9.11 -0.84 -28.03
C ILE A 34 -7.99 -1.83 -28.38
N LEU A 35 -6.77 -1.34 -28.44
CA LEU A 35 -5.58 -2.14 -28.72
C LEU A 35 -4.90 -2.61 -27.46
N GLU A 36 -4.81 -1.73 -26.46
CA GLU A 36 -4.08 -1.99 -25.24
C GLU A 36 -4.68 -1.17 -24.08
N VAL A 37 -4.80 -1.82 -22.93
CA VAL A 37 -5.15 -1.17 -21.66
C VAL A 37 -4.16 -1.60 -20.60
N ARG A 38 -3.68 -0.65 -19.78
CA ARG A 38 -2.82 -0.93 -18.64
C ARG A 38 -3.03 0.05 -17.51
N ALA A 39 -2.77 -0.39 -16.30
CA ALA A 39 -2.66 0.49 -15.15
C ALA A 39 -1.22 0.89 -14.94
N LEU A 40 -1.01 2.17 -14.70
CA LEU A 40 0.29 2.75 -14.34
C LEU A 40 0.28 3.13 -12.86
N GLU A 41 1.39 2.94 -12.18
CA GLU A 41 1.66 3.52 -10.88
C GLU A 41 2.36 4.87 -11.09
N VAL A 42 1.90 5.89 -10.36
CA VAL A 42 2.56 7.22 -10.31
C VAL A 42 3.25 7.35 -8.96
N PHE A 43 4.54 7.64 -8.95
CA PHE A 43 5.33 7.73 -7.73
C PHE A 43 6.42 8.79 -7.82
N SER A 44 6.88 9.28 -6.67
CA SER A 44 8.00 10.22 -6.60
C SER A 44 9.31 9.47 -6.40
N CYS A 45 10.30 9.81 -7.21
CA CYS A 45 11.67 9.33 -7.09
C CYS A 45 12.63 10.49 -7.33
N ASP A 46 13.58 10.72 -6.43
CA ASP A 46 14.57 11.81 -6.53
C ASP A 46 13.95 13.21 -6.73
N GLY A 47 12.77 13.44 -6.13
CA GLY A 47 12.04 14.72 -6.23
C GLY A 47 11.25 14.93 -7.52
N ALA A 48 11.27 13.97 -8.45
CA ALA A 48 10.50 13.99 -9.69
C ALA A 48 9.42 12.89 -9.71
N LEU A 49 8.31 13.16 -10.41
CA LEU A 49 7.28 12.16 -10.64
C LEU A 49 7.67 11.23 -11.78
N HIS A 50 7.44 9.95 -11.55
CA HIS A 50 7.66 8.88 -12.51
C HIS A 50 6.40 8.03 -12.65
N VAL A 51 6.28 7.35 -13.78
CA VAL A 51 5.26 6.33 -14.02
C VAL A 51 5.91 5.00 -14.37
N ARG A 52 5.24 3.90 -14.01
CA ARG A 52 5.59 2.55 -14.47
C ARG A 52 4.35 1.69 -14.66
N PRO A 53 4.40 0.67 -15.53
CA PRO A 53 3.33 -0.31 -15.60
C PRO A 53 3.16 -1.03 -14.25
N ARG A 54 1.92 -1.02 -13.72
CA ARG A 54 1.54 -1.77 -12.52
C ARG A 54 0.83 -3.07 -12.90
N THR A 55 -0.15 -2.96 -13.81
CA THR A 55 -0.91 -4.10 -14.31
C THR A 55 -1.10 -3.95 -15.82
N TRP A 56 -0.80 -5.01 -16.58
CA TRP A 56 -0.93 -5.03 -18.04
C TRP A 56 -1.26 -6.41 -18.55
N LEU A 57 -1.80 -6.46 -19.78
CA LEU A 57 -2.12 -7.69 -20.49
C LEU A 57 -0.99 -8.03 -21.45
N GLU A 58 -0.46 -9.25 -21.38
CA GLU A 58 0.54 -9.75 -22.31
C GLU A 58 0.21 -11.21 -22.63
N ASN A 59 0.17 -11.55 -23.94
CA ASN A 59 -0.15 -12.90 -24.42
C ASN A 59 -1.46 -13.49 -23.82
N GLY A 60 -2.48 -12.63 -23.61
CA GLY A 60 -3.78 -13.05 -23.06
C GLY A 60 -3.76 -13.34 -21.55
N ARG A 61 -2.69 -12.96 -20.82
CA ARG A 61 -2.59 -13.09 -19.37
C ARG A 61 -2.29 -11.74 -18.72
N TRP A 62 -2.88 -11.50 -17.55
CA TRP A 62 -2.61 -10.32 -16.75
C TRP A 62 -1.33 -10.50 -15.95
N PHE A 63 -0.48 -9.49 -16.01
CA PHE A 63 0.76 -9.38 -15.25
C PHE A 63 0.69 -8.19 -14.31
N THR A 64 1.39 -8.29 -13.19
CA THR A 64 1.54 -7.20 -12.21
C THR A 64 3.00 -6.96 -11.92
N GLY A 65 3.38 -5.70 -11.81
CA GLY A 65 4.74 -5.30 -11.45
C GLY A 65 5.09 -5.78 -10.04
N ALA A 66 6.12 -6.62 -9.92
CA ALA A 66 6.56 -7.21 -8.65
C ALA A 66 7.77 -6.49 -8.03
N MET A 67 8.40 -5.56 -8.76
CA MET A 67 9.60 -4.84 -8.31
C MET A 67 9.23 -3.58 -7.52
N GLU A 68 10.16 -3.10 -6.71
CA GLU A 68 10.07 -1.78 -6.09
C GLU A 68 10.06 -0.68 -7.17
N ALA A 69 9.14 0.27 -7.07
CA ALA A 69 8.91 1.28 -8.11
C ALA A 69 10.19 2.06 -8.50
N ALA A 70 11.01 2.40 -7.50
CA ALA A 70 12.25 3.13 -7.72
C ALA A 70 13.31 2.36 -8.52
N HIS A 71 13.23 1.03 -8.57
CA HIS A 71 14.22 0.15 -9.22
C HIS A 71 13.68 -0.52 -10.49
N ASP A 72 12.45 -0.17 -10.93
CA ASP A 72 11.86 -0.75 -12.13
C ASP A 72 12.55 -0.19 -13.39
N PRO A 73 13.10 -1.02 -14.26
CA PRO A 73 13.73 -0.57 -15.51
C PRO A 73 12.73 0.04 -16.51
N HIS A 74 11.43 -0.25 -16.36
CA HIS A 74 10.36 0.29 -17.22
C HIS A 74 9.75 1.60 -16.67
N ARG A 75 10.33 2.16 -15.60
CA ARG A 75 9.91 3.48 -15.13
C ARG A 75 10.27 4.56 -16.14
N VAL A 76 9.38 5.49 -16.32
CA VAL A 76 9.54 6.62 -17.22
C VAL A 76 9.31 7.91 -16.41
N PRO A 77 10.18 8.92 -16.51
CA PRO A 77 9.91 10.23 -15.94
C PRO A 77 8.60 10.79 -16.50
N LEU A 78 7.76 11.38 -15.66
CA LEU A 78 6.48 11.94 -16.09
C LEU A 78 6.68 13.08 -17.12
N SER A 79 7.84 13.74 -17.09
CA SER A 79 8.24 14.77 -18.08
C SER A 79 8.34 14.25 -19.52
N GLU A 80 8.48 12.94 -19.72
CA GLU A 80 8.47 12.31 -21.05
C GLU A 80 7.05 12.07 -21.59
N LEU A 81 6.02 12.35 -20.77
CA LEU A 81 4.60 12.24 -21.10
C LEU A 81 3.93 13.62 -20.88
N PRO A 82 4.20 14.61 -21.76
CA PRO A 82 3.84 16.00 -21.51
C PRO A 82 2.34 16.23 -21.30
N GLU A 83 1.48 15.53 -22.04
CA GLU A 83 0.03 15.66 -21.89
C GLU A 83 -0.46 15.12 -20.55
N LEU A 84 0.09 13.99 -20.10
CA LEU A 84 -0.22 13.43 -18.78
C LEU A 84 0.35 14.32 -17.67
N HIS A 85 1.56 14.84 -17.84
CA HIS A 85 2.20 15.73 -16.88
C HIS A 85 1.37 17.03 -16.69
N GLU A 86 0.93 17.64 -17.77
CA GLU A 86 0.08 18.84 -17.73
C GLU A 86 -1.28 18.54 -17.08
N CYS A 87 -1.91 17.42 -17.44
CA CYS A 87 -3.15 16.96 -16.84
C CYS A 87 -3.04 16.80 -15.31
N ILE A 88 -1.97 16.15 -14.84
CA ILE A 88 -1.73 15.98 -13.40
C ILE A 88 -1.46 17.34 -12.74
N ALA A 89 -0.68 18.22 -13.35
CA ALA A 89 -0.37 19.55 -12.82
C ALA A 89 -1.61 20.44 -12.70
N ARG A 90 -2.59 20.27 -13.60
CA ARG A 90 -3.85 21.03 -13.61
C ARG A 90 -4.99 20.33 -12.88
N HIS A 91 -4.79 19.15 -12.32
CA HIS A 91 -5.83 18.33 -11.70
C HIS A 91 -6.99 18.01 -12.66
N GLU A 92 -6.68 17.76 -13.93
CA GLU A 92 -7.67 17.39 -14.94
C GLU A 92 -8.01 15.88 -14.85
N ASP A 93 -9.22 15.53 -15.27
CA ASP A 93 -9.73 14.15 -15.18
C ASP A 93 -9.19 13.22 -16.29
N SER A 94 -8.66 13.78 -17.36
CA SER A 94 -8.12 12.99 -18.47
C SER A 94 -7.17 13.78 -19.35
N ALA A 95 -6.23 13.07 -19.98
CA ALA A 95 -5.36 13.58 -21.04
C ALA A 95 -5.43 12.69 -22.28
N GLN A 96 -5.23 13.28 -23.45
CA GLN A 96 -5.17 12.54 -24.71
C GLN A 96 -3.93 12.93 -25.50
N ALA A 97 -3.33 11.94 -26.16
CA ALA A 97 -2.22 12.16 -27.09
C ALA A 97 -2.43 11.40 -28.39
N THR A 98 -1.87 11.95 -29.46
CA THR A 98 -1.75 11.28 -30.76
C THR A 98 -0.34 10.70 -30.86
N LEU A 99 -0.25 9.37 -30.83
CA LEU A 99 1.00 8.66 -31.05
C LEU A 99 1.15 8.44 -32.59
N GLY A 100 2.31 8.60 -33.14
CA GLY A 100 2.54 8.34 -34.54
C GLY A 100 1.91 7.01 -35.04
N LYS A 101 1.73 6.82 -36.35
CA LYS A 101 1.15 5.62 -37.00
C LYS A 101 -0.34 5.37 -36.71
N GLY A 102 -1.13 6.41 -36.49
CA GLY A 102 -2.59 6.26 -36.31
C GLY A 102 -2.96 5.60 -34.97
N ARG A 103 -2.19 5.82 -33.93
CA ARG A 103 -2.50 5.41 -32.56
C ARG A 103 -2.86 6.63 -31.72
N TYR A 104 -3.88 6.46 -30.89
CA TYR A 104 -4.41 7.47 -29.98
C TYR A 104 -4.37 6.92 -28.56
N ARG A 105 -3.93 7.73 -27.62
CA ARG A 105 -3.79 7.35 -26.22
C ARG A 105 -4.66 8.25 -25.34
N LEU A 106 -5.29 7.65 -24.37
CA LEU A 106 -6.06 8.31 -23.32
C LEU A 106 -5.48 7.90 -21.98
N TRP A 107 -5.28 8.88 -21.11
CA TRP A 107 -4.93 8.65 -19.70
C TRP A 107 -6.06 9.15 -18.81
N LEU A 108 -6.32 8.37 -17.76
CA LEU A 108 -7.29 8.66 -16.72
C LEU A 108 -6.58 8.58 -15.36
N PRO A 109 -6.14 9.72 -14.79
CA PRO A 109 -5.46 9.75 -13.50
C PRO A 109 -6.35 9.25 -12.37
N VAL A 110 -5.79 8.43 -11.47
CA VAL A 110 -6.45 7.95 -10.26
C VAL A 110 -6.02 8.84 -9.11
N TRP A 111 -6.95 9.64 -8.63
CA TRP A 111 -6.73 10.57 -7.53
C TRP A 111 -7.13 9.92 -6.21
N MET A 112 -6.29 10.07 -5.20
CA MET A 112 -6.57 9.71 -3.82
C MET A 112 -6.35 10.96 -2.96
N GLN A 113 -7.43 11.52 -2.46
CA GLN A 113 -7.44 12.88 -1.91
C GLN A 113 -6.90 13.89 -2.96
N GLU A 114 -5.82 14.59 -2.69
CA GLU A 114 -5.21 15.55 -3.63
C GLU A 114 -3.95 14.99 -4.34
N LYS A 115 -3.68 13.68 -4.19
CA LYS A 115 -2.49 13.05 -4.80
C LYS A 115 -2.89 12.06 -5.88
N VAL A 116 -2.19 12.13 -7.00
CA VAL A 116 -2.26 11.09 -8.03
C VAL A 116 -1.47 9.87 -7.54
N THR A 117 -2.11 8.71 -7.58
CA THR A 117 -1.50 7.44 -7.13
C THR A 117 -1.32 6.45 -8.27
N GLY A 118 -2.04 6.66 -9.34
CA GLY A 118 -1.99 5.81 -10.53
C GLY A 118 -2.65 6.48 -11.72
N CYS A 119 -2.68 5.75 -12.83
CA CYS A 119 -3.32 6.19 -14.04
C CYS A 119 -3.76 4.98 -14.86
N LEU A 120 -4.97 4.97 -15.41
CA LEU A 120 -5.31 4.03 -16.48
C LEU A 120 -4.88 4.61 -17.82
N GLU A 121 -4.20 3.81 -18.60
CA GLU A 121 -3.75 4.16 -19.94
C GLU A 121 -4.45 3.25 -20.96
N ILE A 122 -5.09 3.87 -21.96
CA ILE A 122 -5.86 3.18 -23.01
C ILE A 122 -5.32 3.61 -24.37
N THR A 123 -4.98 2.65 -25.22
CA THR A 123 -4.51 2.91 -26.59
C THR A 123 -5.47 2.31 -27.60
N GLN A 124 -5.80 3.07 -28.65
CA GLN A 124 -6.64 2.59 -29.78
C GLN A 124 -6.15 3.12 -31.13
N SER A 125 -6.71 2.52 -32.21
CA SER A 125 -6.31 2.81 -33.60
C SER A 125 -7.04 3.98 -34.26
N ARG A 126 -8.03 4.57 -33.60
CA ARG A 126 -8.83 5.71 -34.11
C ARG A 126 -8.96 6.79 -33.03
N PRO A 127 -9.26 8.05 -33.38
CA PRO A 127 -9.57 9.07 -32.36
C PRO A 127 -10.71 8.61 -31.44
N PHE A 128 -10.66 9.01 -30.18
CA PHE A 128 -11.74 8.74 -29.23
C PHE A 128 -12.97 9.58 -29.59
N SER A 129 -14.09 8.94 -29.92
CA SER A 129 -15.36 9.64 -30.10
C SER A 129 -15.92 10.09 -28.75
N ALA A 130 -16.72 11.17 -28.74
CA ALA A 130 -17.38 11.65 -27.53
C ALA A 130 -18.21 10.56 -26.81
N GLN A 131 -18.94 9.74 -27.59
CA GLN A 131 -19.71 8.64 -27.03
C GLN A 131 -18.82 7.58 -26.35
N LYS A 132 -17.68 7.25 -26.97
CA LYS A 132 -16.74 6.28 -26.41
C LYS A 132 -16.06 6.82 -25.16
N LEU A 133 -15.64 8.07 -25.16
CA LEU A 133 -15.12 8.75 -23.98
C LEU A 133 -16.13 8.70 -22.84
N HIS A 134 -17.40 9.00 -23.10
CA HIS A 134 -18.45 8.93 -22.08
C HIS A 134 -18.59 7.54 -21.46
N VAL A 135 -18.54 6.47 -22.26
CA VAL A 135 -18.57 5.08 -21.76
C VAL A 135 -17.32 4.77 -20.91
N ILE A 136 -16.12 5.09 -21.42
CA ILE A 136 -14.86 4.85 -20.72
C ILE A 136 -14.84 5.61 -19.38
N THR A 137 -15.19 6.89 -19.39
CA THR A 137 -15.25 7.71 -18.17
C THR A 137 -16.26 7.17 -17.16
N GLY A 138 -17.43 6.70 -17.63
CA GLY A 138 -18.43 6.07 -16.76
C GLY A 138 -17.93 4.81 -16.09
N ILE A 139 -17.25 3.91 -16.82
CA ILE A 139 -16.63 2.70 -16.26
C ILE A 139 -15.53 3.09 -15.25
N PHE A 140 -14.69 4.07 -15.60
CA PHE A 140 -13.63 4.56 -14.75
C PHE A 140 -14.16 5.19 -13.46
N GLN A 141 -15.26 5.92 -13.52
CA GLN A 141 -15.88 6.53 -12.34
C GLN A 141 -16.44 5.48 -11.37
N VAL A 142 -17.05 4.40 -11.88
CA VAL A 142 -17.45 3.26 -11.06
C VAL A 142 -16.24 2.63 -10.38
N TYR A 143 -15.15 2.43 -11.12
CA TYR A 143 -13.89 1.92 -10.58
C TYR A 143 -13.34 2.82 -9.45
N GLN A 144 -13.23 4.14 -9.66
CA GLN A 144 -12.75 5.08 -8.66
C GLN A 144 -13.62 5.08 -7.39
N ASN A 145 -14.94 5.11 -7.55
CA ASN A 145 -15.88 5.07 -6.43
C ASN A 145 -15.70 3.79 -5.60
N TYR A 146 -15.55 2.66 -6.29
CA TYR A 146 -15.39 1.38 -5.61
C TYR A 146 -14.02 1.25 -4.95
N GLN A 147 -12.96 1.75 -5.59
CA GLN A 147 -11.62 1.83 -5.00
C GLN A 147 -11.63 2.67 -3.73
N SER A 148 -12.31 3.82 -3.75
CA SER A 148 -12.46 4.68 -2.56
C SER A 148 -13.22 3.98 -1.42
N LEU A 149 -14.25 3.18 -1.74
CA LEU A 149 -14.98 2.38 -0.76
C LEU A 149 -14.10 1.28 -0.14
N LEU A 150 -13.27 0.61 -0.95
CA LEU A 150 -12.32 -0.38 -0.45
C LEU A 150 -11.30 0.29 0.48
N ASP A 151 -10.68 1.39 0.06
CA ASP A 151 -9.73 2.15 0.87
C ASP A 151 -10.37 2.58 2.22
N TYR A 152 -11.60 3.09 2.19
CA TYR A 152 -12.33 3.46 3.40
C TYR A 152 -12.57 2.25 4.31
N SER A 153 -12.90 1.08 3.74
CA SER A 153 -13.14 -0.14 4.51
C SER A 153 -11.86 -0.76 5.11
N GLU A 154 -10.70 -0.48 4.50
CA GLU A 154 -9.41 -1.01 4.91
C GLU A 154 -8.67 -0.15 5.94
N ARG A 155 -9.09 1.10 6.11
CA ARG A 155 -8.41 2.07 6.97
C ARG A 155 -9.18 2.40 8.24
N ASP A 156 -8.44 2.80 9.25
CA ASP A 156 -8.96 3.42 10.46
C ASP A 156 -9.33 4.88 10.18
N ALA A 157 -10.55 5.25 10.49
CA ALA A 157 -11.11 6.56 10.15
C ALA A 157 -10.40 7.74 10.85
N LEU A 158 -9.83 7.53 12.04
CA LEU A 158 -9.15 8.58 12.80
C LEU A 158 -7.72 8.78 12.30
N THR A 159 -6.97 7.70 12.16
CA THR A 159 -5.52 7.77 11.89
C THR A 159 -5.18 7.59 10.41
N GLY A 160 -6.09 7.05 9.60
CA GLY A 160 -5.85 6.70 8.19
C GLY A 160 -4.84 5.56 7.99
N LEU A 161 -4.39 4.89 9.04
CA LEU A 161 -3.61 3.65 8.96
C LEU A 161 -4.52 2.49 8.56
N LEU A 162 -3.96 1.37 8.16
CA LEU A 162 -4.75 0.16 7.94
C LEU A 162 -5.43 -0.26 9.25
N ASN A 163 -6.65 -0.77 9.16
CA ASN A 163 -7.40 -1.20 10.34
C ASN A 163 -7.12 -2.67 10.70
N ARG A 164 -7.60 -3.10 11.86
CA ARG A 164 -7.46 -4.47 12.37
C ARG A 164 -8.01 -5.52 11.40
N LYS A 165 -9.19 -5.25 10.81
CA LYS A 165 -9.81 -6.19 9.85
C LYS A 165 -8.88 -6.46 8.67
N THR A 166 -8.26 -5.42 8.13
CA THR A 166 -7.29 -5.54 7.03
C THR A 166 -6.05 -6.33 7.45
N PHE A 167 -5.59 -6.15 8.69
CA PHE A 167 -4.51 -6.98 9.24
C PHE A 167 -4.89 -8.45 9.26
N ASP A 168 -6.04 -8.79 9.83
CA ASP A 168 -6.50 -10.19 9.96
C ASP A 168 -6.60 -10.86 8.57
N GLU A 169 -7.15 -10.15 7.57
CA GLU A 169 -7.24 -10.64 6.20
C GLU A 169 -5.88 -10.83 5.52
N GLN A 170 -4.96 -9.89 5.66
CA GLN A 170 -3.64 -9.94 5.03
C GLN A 170 -2.72 -10.95 5.73
N PHE A 171 -2.75 -11.00 7.05
CA PHE A 171 -1.90 -11.88 7.83
C PHE A 171 -2.33 -13.35 7.70
N ALA A 172 -3.64 -13.63 7.64
CA ALA A 172 -4.16 -14.96 7.35
C ALA A 172 -3.76 -15.46 5.96
N ARG A 173 -3.75 -14.59 4.95
CA ARG A 173 -3.27 -14.93 3.59
C ARG A 173 -1.78 -15.26 3.56
N GLN A 174 -0.95 -14.55 4.33
CA GLN A 174 0.49 -14.84 4.42
C GLN A 174 0.76 -16.20 5.09
N ALA A 175 -0.03 -16.57 6.08
CA ALA A 175 0.11 -17.86 6.77
C ALA A 175 -0.48 -19.05 5.99
N GLY A 176 -1.52 -18.82 5.20
CA GLY A 176 -2.09 -19.83 4.29
C GLY A 176 -1.21 -20.10 3.06
N ASN A 177 -0.40 -19.13 2.69
CA ASN A 177 0.72 -19.28 1.78
C ASN A 177 1.97 -19.61 2.64
N ALA A 178 2.00 -20.78 3.27
CA ALA A 178 3.26 -21.37 3.74
C ALA A 178 4.30 -21.18 2.61
N PRO A 179 5.57 -20.89 2.90
CA PRO A 179 6.56 -20.67 1.87
C PRO A 179 6.57 -21.88 0.97
N SER A 180 5.77 -21.84 -0.09
CA SER A 180 6.05 -22.59 -1.28
C SER A 180 7.49 -22.19 -1.56
N GLU A 181 8.41 -23.14 -1.44
CA GLU A 181 9.82 -23.07 -1.74
C GLU A 181 10.00 -21.97 -2.76
N THR A 182 10.72 -20.94 -2.39
CA THR A 182 10.93 -19.76 -3.23
C THR A 182 11.44 -20.29 -4.55
N GLN A 183 10.56 -20.48 -5.53
CA GLN A 183 11.00 -20.88 -6.86
C GLN A 183 11.97 -19.80 -7.26
N PRO A 184 13.24 -20.15 -7.47
CA PRO A 184 14.26 -19.19 -7.79
C PRO A 184 13.79 -18.44 -9.02
N ARG A 185 13.54 -17.12 -8.89
CA ARG A 185 13.15 -16.29 -10.02
C ARG A 185 14.30 -16.34 -11.00
N LEU A 186 14.07 -17.04 -12.11
CA LEU A 186 14.99 -17.04 -13.22
C LEU A 186 14.82 -15.72 -13.99
N ARG A 187 15.91 -15.07 -14.34
CA ARG A 187 15.92 -13.99 -15.33
C ARG A 187 15.47 -14.55 -16.68
N ALA A 188 15.10 -13.67 -17.60
CA ALA A 188 14.76 -14.04 -18.98
C ALA A 188 15.87 -14.85 -19.69
N ASP A 189 17.11 -14.81 -19.19
CA ASP A 189 18.27 -15.56 -19.67
C ASP A 189 18.47 -16.92 -18.97
N GLY A 190 17.50 -17.37 -18.14
CA GLY A 190 17.57 -18.65 -17.44
C GLY A 190 18.52 -18.67 -16.24
N ARG A 191 19.14 -17.55 -15.86
CA ARG A 191 20.01 -17.43 -14.68
C ARG A 191 19.23 -17.05 -13.44
N LEU A 192 19.64 -17.59 -12.29
CA LEU A 192 19.13 -17.18 -10.99
C LEU A 192 19.32 -15.67 -10.79
N ASP A 193 18.26 -14.95 -10.44
CA ASP A 193 18.40 -13.54 -10.04
C ASP A 193 19.11 -13.50 -8.68
N PRO A 194 20.32 -12.95 -8.58
CA PRO A 194 21.10 -12.89 -7.33
C PRO A 194 20.34 -12.13 -6.22
N ARG A 195 19.32 -11.33 -6.58
CA ARG A 195 18.47 -10.57 -5.65
C ARG A 195 17.30 -11.40 -5.10
N ALA A 196 17.03 -12.56 -5.68
CA ALA A 196 16.00 -13.51 -5.20
C ALA A 196 16.53 -14.45 -4.12
N ILE A 197 17.83 -14.42 -3.83
CA ILE A 197 18.41 -15.18 -2.73
C ILE A 197 18.10 -14.40 -1.44
N PRO A 198 17.30 -14.96 -0.49
CA PRO A 198 17.17 -14.36 0.82
C PRO A 198 18.57 -14.17 1.39
N THR A 199 18.93 -12.95 1.74
CA THR A 199 20.20 -12.70 2.42
C THR A 199 20.18 -13.53 3.70
N ALA A 200 21.14 -14.41 3.88
CA ALA A 200 21.20 -15.31 5.04
C ALA A 200 20.99 -14.51 6.33
N GLY A 201 20.00 -14.90 7.15
CA GLY A 201 19.66 -14.25 8.41
C GLY A 201 18.62 -13.11 8.32
N THR A 202 17.98 -12.87 7.16
CA THR A 202 16.85 -11.93 7.08
C THR A 202 15.52 -12.62 7.30
N GLN A 203 14.63 -12.01 8.06
CA GLN A 203 13.29 -12.50 8.43
C GLN A 203 12.27 -11.36 8.33
N HIS A 204 10.98 -11.71 8.28
CA HIS A 204 9.89 -10.75 8.45
C HIS A 204 9.59 -10.60 9.95
N TRP A 205 9.20 -9.40 10.36
CA TRP A 205 8.98 -9.09 11.77
C TRP A 205 7.61 -8.47 11.99
N LEU A 206 6.96 -8.89 13.07
CA LEU A 206 5.74 -8.29 13.58
C LEU A 206 6.04 -7.60 14.90
N ALA A 207 5.64 -6.35 15.05
CA ALA A 207 5.68 -5.65 16.33
C ALA A 207 4.27 -5.21 16.73
N VAL A 208 3.91 -5.40 17.98
CA VAL A 208 2.78 -4.76 18.64
C VAL A 208 3.31 -3.56 19.42
N VAL A 209 2.64 -2.44 19.25
CA VAL A 209 3.00 -1.13 19.81
C VAL A 209 1.82 -0.63 20.63
N ASP A 210 2.10 -0.03 21.79
CA ASP A 210 1.08 0.59 22.63
C ASP A 210 1.59 1.89 23.22
N ILE A 211 0.71 2.90 23.30
CA ILE A 211 1.05 4.20 23.86
C ILE A 211 1.02 4.12 25.39
N ASP A 212 2.16 4.39 26.01
CA ASP A 212 2.30 4.32 27.45
C ASP A 212 1.39 5.36 28.13
N HIS A 213 0.61 4.90 29.12
CA HIS A 213 -0.25 5.74 29.94
C HIS A 213 -1.33 6.54 29.15
N PHE A 214 -1.75 6.05 27.99
CA PHE A 214 -2.72 6.76 27.14
C PHE A 214 -4.04 7.09 27.86
N LYS A 215 -4.51 6.19 28.73
CA LYS A 215 -5.69 6.46 29.56
C LYS A 215 -5.52 7.73 30.39
N LEU A 216 -4.33 7.99 30.96
CA LEU A 216 -4.08 9.21 31.74
C LEU A 216 -4.16 10.47 30.86
N VAL A 217 -3.78 10.37 29.58
CA VAL A 217 -3.95 11.47 28.62
C VAL A 217 -5.43 11.80 28.47
N ASN A 218 -6.28 10.77 28.21
CA ASN A 218 -7.72 10.96 28.10
C ASN A 218 -8.35 11.51 29.37
N ASP A 219 -7.98 10.96 30.53
CA ASP A 219 -8.54 11.35 31.83
C ASP A 219 -8.16 12.81 32.20
N ARG A 220 -6.96 13.27 31.81
CA ARG A 220 -6.46 14.61 32.15
C ARG A 220 -6.82 15.68 31.13
N PHE A 221 -6.78 15.38 29.83
CA PHE A 221 -6.91 16.37 28.76
C PHE A 221 -8.19 16.17 27.93
N GLY A 222 -8.90 15.05 28.10
CA GLY A 222 -10.07 14.70 27.34
C GLY A 222 -9.77 13.94 26.03
N HIS A 223 -10.80 13.28 25.50
CA HIS A 223 -10.68 12.41 24.33
C HIS A 223 -10.20 13.12 23.06
N LEU A 224 -10.48 14.42 22.89
CA LEU A 224 -10.02 15.18 21.72
C LEU A 224 -8.48 15.25 21.67
N TYR A 225 -7.83 15.46 22.80
CA TYR A 225 -6.37 15.43 22.87
C TYR A 225 -5.80 14.02 22.74
N GLY A 226 -6.53 13.00 23.23
CA GLY A 226 -6.19 11.62 22.97
C GLY A 226 -6.21 11.29 21.49
N ASP A 227 -7.24 11.73 20.77
CA ASP A 227 -7.35 11.56 19.31
C ASP A 227 -6.20 12.28 18.57
N GLU A 228 -5.84 13.49 19.00
CA GLU A 228 -4.70 14.21 18.44
C GLU A 228 -3.38 13.45 18.67
N VAL A 229 -3.15 12.90 19.86
CA VAL A 229 -1.99 12.05 20.16
C VAL A 229 -1.96 10.82 19.22
N LEU A 230 -3.08 10.15 19.02
CA LEU A 230 -3.19 9.01 18.10
C LEU A 230 -2.83 9.39 16.66
N ILE A 231 -3.32 10.52 16.17
CA ILE A 231 -3.02 11.03 14.82
C ILE A 231 -1.52 11.35 14.70
N LEU A 232 -0.93 12.01 15.69
CA LEU A 232 0.50 12.37 15.70
C LEU A 232 1.39 11.13 15.77
N VAL A 233 1.07 10.15 16.60
CA VAL A 233 1.80 8.86 16.66
C VAL A 233 1.69 8.12 15.33
N ALA A 234 0.52 8.12 14.70
CA ALA A 234 0.33 7.53 13.38
C ALA A 234 1.18 8.22 12.29
N ASN A 235 1.34 9.54 12.36
CA ASN A 235 2.23 10.29 11.47
C ASN A 235 3.71 9.96 11.71
N ILE A 236 4.14 9.84 12.97
CA ILE A 236 5.49 9.41 13.31
C ILE A 236 5.75 7.98 12.81
N LEU A 237 4.76 7.07 12.94
CA LEU A 237 4.83 5.72 12.36
C LEU A 237 5.06 5.79 10.85
N ARG A 238 4.24 6.52 10.07
CA ARG A 238 4.40 6.64 8.62
C ARG A 238 5.79 7.15 8.22
N ASN A 239 6.34 8.09 8.97
CA ASN A 239 7.66 8.67 8.70
C ASN A 239 8.82 7.78 9.13
N SER A 240 8.59 6.85 10.07
CA SER A 240 9.62 5.96 10.62
C SER A 240 9.81 4.69 9.81
N PHE A 241 8.81 4.27 9.04
CA PHE A 241 8.83 3.01 8.30
C PHE A 241 8.75 3.25 6.79
N ARG A 242 9.18 2.28 6.00
CA ARG A 242 9.20 2.34 4.54
C ARG A 242 7.82 2.10 3.96
N SER A 243 7.59 2.50 2.72
CA SER A 243 6.32 2.27 2.00
C SER A 243 5.94 0.79 1.85
N GLN A 244 6.90 -0.11 1.88
CA GLN A 244 6.68 -1.56 1.83
C GLN A 244 6.34 -2.18 3.20
N ASP A 245 6.63 -1.51 4.31
CA ASP A 245 6.23 -1.93 5.62
C ASP A 245 4.73 -1.65 5.80
N ARG A 246 4.04 -2.48 6.54
CA ARG A 246 2.60 -2.32 6.77
C ARG A 246 2.36 -1.88 8.20
N ILE A 247 1.54 -0.85 8.36
CA ILE A 247 1.22 -0.25 9.65
C ILE A 247 -0.29 -0.27 9.83
N PHE A 248 -0.72 -0.83 10.95
CA PHE A 248 -2.12 -1.01 11.29
C PHE A 248 -2.43 -0.34 12.63
N ARG A 249 -3.64 0.19 12.77
CA ARG A 249 -4.22 0.48 14.07
C ARG A 249 -5.14 -0.67 14.48
N PHE A 250 -4.82 -1.31 15.60
CA PHE A 250 -5.55 -2.48 16.08
C PHE A 250 -6.82 -2.11 16.86
N GLY A 251 -6.84 -0.96 17.50
CA GLY A 251 -7.93 -0.39 18.25
C GLY A 251 -7.42 0.39 19.46
N GLY A 252 -8.19 1.34 19.96
CA GLY A 252 -7.74 2.16 21.07
C GLY A 252 -6.39 2.82 20.81
N GLU A 253 -5.40 2.47 21.62
CA GLU A 253 -4.03 2.98 21.61
C GLU A 253 -3.00 2.01 21.02
N GLU A 254 -3.48 0.89 20.44
CA GLU A 254 -2.63 -0.19 19.94
C GLU A 254 -2.41 -0.11 18.43
N PHE A 255 -1.15 -0.31 18.03
CA PHE A 255 -0.74 -0.38 16.63
C PHE A 255 0.05 -1.66 16.35
N VAL A 256 0.01 -2.12 15.12
CA VAL A 256 0.82 -3.25 14.66
C VAL A 256 1.64 -2.85 13.46
N VAL A 257 2.90 -3.28 13.42
CA VAL A 257 3.82 -3.02 12.32
C VAL A 257 4.34 -4.35 11.79
N LEU A 258 4.20 -4.56 10.47
CA LEU A 258 4.82 -5.66 9.76
C LEU A 258 6.02 -5.12 8.98
N LEU A 259 7.23 -5.46 9.42
CA LEU A 259 8.46 -5.17 8.70
C LEU A 259 8.75 -6.27 7.67
N ARG A 260 9.10 -5.84 6.47
CA ARG A 260 9.60 -6.77 5.46
C ARG A 260 11.02 -7.24 5.79
N SER A 261 11.42 -8.29 5.08
CA SER A 261 12.66 -9.05 5.27
C SER A 261 13.85 -8.18 5.68
N THR A 262 14.31 -8.34 6.93
CA THR A 262 15.49 -7.68 7.47
C THR A 262 16.11 -8.51 8.60
N THR A 263 17.33 -8.17 9.00
CA THR A 263 18.01 -8.84 10.12
C THR A 263 17.40 -8.41 11.46
N LEU A 264 17.53 -9.25 12.48
CA LEU A 264 17.12 -8.95 13.85
C LEU A 264 17.67 -7.62 14.34
N GLU A 265 18.95 -7.39 14.13
CA GLU A 265 19.63 -6.15 14.58
C GLU A 265 19.01 -4.91 13.91
N THR A 266 18.74 -5.00 12.60
CA THR A 266 18.11 -3.91 11.86
C THR A 266 16.67 -3.71 12.30
N ALA A 267 15.89 -4.77 12.51
CA ALA A 267 14.53 -4.69 13.03
C ALA A 267 14.49 -3.98 14.39
N HIS A 268 15.34 -4.40 15.33
CA HIS A 268 15.45 -3.76 16.64
C HIS A 268 15.84 -2.27 16.53
N ARG A 269 16.79 -1.94 15.66
CA ARG A 269 17.21 -0.55 15.43
C ARG A 269 16.08 0.31 14.86
N VAL A 270 15.30 -0.22 13.91
CA VAL A 270 14.16 0.49 13.31
C VAL A 270 13.06 0.73 14.35
N PHE A 271 12.69 -0.29 15.12
CA PHE A 271 11.68 -0.15 16.16
C PHE A 271 12.15 0.81 17.29
N ASN A 272 13.41 0.74 17.70
CA ASN A 272 13.93 1.66 18.71
C ASN A 272 14.03 3.10 18.18
N ARG A 273 14.36 3.30 16.90
CA ARG A 273 14.33 4.63 16.28
C ARG A 273 12.92 5.22 16.34
N PHE A 274 11.89 4.44 15.99
CA PHE A 274 10.49 4.87 16.11
C PHE A 274 10.14 5.24 17.55
N ARG A 275 10.46 4.37 18.54
CA ARG A 275 10.26 4.63 19.96
C ARG A 275 10.90 5.98 20.38
N THR A 276 12.15 6.18 20.01
CA THR A 276 12.88 7.43 20.32
C THR A 276 12.25 8.64 19.62
N SER A 277 11.74 8.48 18.39
CA SER A 277 11.05 9.55 17.67
C SER A 277 9.76 9.97 18.39
N VAL A 278 9.01 9.03 18.97
CA VAL A 278 7.84 9.36 19.79
C VAL A 278 8.26 10.05 21.10
N GLU A 279 9.24 9.49 21.81
CA GLU A 279 9.74 10.04 23.08
C GLU A 279 10.23 11.48 22.94
N SER A 280 10.89 11.81 21.83
CA SER A 280 11.45 13.15 21.58
C SER A 280 10.45 14.13 20.95
N TYR A 281 9.27 13.67 20.53
CA TYR A 281 8.27 14.52 19.89
C TYR A 281 7.53 15.35 20.95
N PRO A 282 7.46 16.69 20.81
CA PRO A 282 6.71 17.54 21.73
C PRO A 282 5.22 17.52 21.37
N PHE A 283 4.45 16.63 22.01
CA PHE A 283 3.00 16.57 21.78
C PHE A 283 2.33 17.84 22.33
N PRO A 284 1.60 18.61 21.50
CA PRO A 284 0.96 19.85 21.92
C PRO A 284 0.06 19.62 23.14
N GLN A 285 0.12 20.52 24.12
CA GLN A 285 -0.64 20.52 25.38
C GLN A 285 -0.38 19.31 26.30
N VAL A 286 -0.09 18.12 25.75
CA VAL A 286 0.09 16.86 26.49
C VAL A 286 1.51 16.71 27.02
N GLY A 287 2.48 17.21 26.28
CA GLY A 287 3.91 17.13 26.62
C GLY A 287 4.57 15.87 26.05
N GLN A 288 5.28 15.12 26.88
CA GLN A 288 6.01 13.94 26.46
C GLN A 288 5.12 12.69 26.50
N ILE A 289 5.14 11.92 25.44
CA ILE A 289 4.49 10.61 25.30
C ILE A 289 5.57 9.58 24.99
N THR A 290 5.40 8.37 25.49
CA THR A 290 6.26 7.24 25.15
C THR A 290 5.45 6.06 24.63
N VAL A 291 6.13 5.10 24.02
CA VAL A 291 5.54 3.87 23.53
C VAL A 291 6.36 2.67 23.96
N SER A 292 5.66 1.58 24.24
CA SER A 292 6.26 0.26 24.47
C SER A 292 6.00 -0.64 23.26
N LEU A 293 6.98 -1.49 22.92
CA LEU A 293 6.90 -2.39 21.79
C LEU A 293 7.34 -3.80 22.16
N GLY A 294 6.56 -4.79 21.71
CA GLY A 294 6.95 -6.18 21.68
C GLY A 294 7.04 -6.67 20.22
N PHE A 295 8.13 -7.34 19.83
CA PHE A 295 8.26 -7.82 18.46
C PHE A 295 8.78 -9.25 18.35
N VAL A 296 8.47 -9.92 17.24
CA VAL A 296 8.78 -11.34 16.97
C VAL A 296 8.99 -11.56 15.47
N SER A 297 9.75 -12.62 15.11
CA SER A 297 9.81 -13.09 13.73
C SER A 297 8.47 -13.71 13.30
N THR A 298 8.06 -13.48 12.06
CA THR A 298 6.84 -14.07 11.49
C THR A 298 7.10 -15.35 10.69
N ASP A 299 8.36 -15.76 10.55
CA ASP A 299 8.73 -16.88 9.66
C ASP A 299 8.38 -18.25 10.26
N THR A 300 8.06 -18.32 11.55
CA THR A 300 7.75 -19.57 12.24
C THR A 300 6.55 -19.41 13.17
N GLY A 301 5.48 -20.15 12.92
CA GLY A 301 4.30 -20.24 13.78
C GLY A 301 2.99 -19.84 13.09
N ALA A 302 1.87 -20.20 13.73
CA ALA A 302 0.56 -19.76 13.28
C ALA A 302 0.35 -18.27 13.59
N PRO A 303 -0.47 -17.53 12.81
CA PRO A 303 -0.72 -16.10 13.01
C PRO A 303 -1.09 -15.72 14.43
N VAL A 304 -1.96 -16.50 15.08
CA VAL A 304 -2.40 -16.27 16.46
C VAL A 304 -1.25 -16.42 17.46
N GLU A 305 -0.37 -17.40 17.24
CA GLU A 305 0.81 -17.61 18.10
C GLU A 305 1.83 -16.48 17.95
N ILE A 306 2.06 -16.00 16.70
CA ILE A 306 2.97 -14.91 16.42
C ILE A 306 2.49 -13.64 17.12
N LEU A 307 1.21 -13.31 16.97
CA LEU A 307 0.62 -12.13 17.62
C LEU A 307 0.70 -12.28 19.15
N GLY A 308 0.34 -13.45 19.70
CA GLY A 308 0.43 -13.70 21.14
C GLY A 308 1.84 -13.59 21.71
N LYS A 309 2.88 -14.02 20.96
CA LYS A 309 4.29 -13.82 21.38
C LYS A 309 4.70 -12.35 21.39
N ALA A 310 4.26 -11.58 20.39
CA ALA A 310 4.52 -10.14 20.35
C ALA A 310 3.83 -9.42 21.52
N ASP A 311 2.57 -9.78 21.83
CA ASP A 311 1.83 -9.25 22.99
C ASP A 311 2.50 -9.58 24.33
N GLN A 312 3.00 -10.80 24.49
CA GLN A 312 3.78 -11.17 25.70
C GLN A 312 5.04 -10.32 25.86
N ALA A 313 5.75 -10.06 24.75
CA ALA A 313 6.91 -9.18 24.77
C ALA A 313 6.54 -7.72 25.08
N LEU A 314 5.41 -7.23 24.55
CA LEU A 314 4.87 -5.91 24.89
C LEU A 314 4.48 -5.82 26.37
N TYR A 315 3.80 -6.82 26.89
CA TYR A 315 3.46 -6.90 28.31
C TYR A 315 4.72 -6.83 29.19
N PHE A 316 5.76 -7.61 28.82
CA PHE A 316 7.04 -7.53 29.51
C PHE A 316 7.66 -6.12 29.43
N ALA A 317 7.57 -5.43 28.29
CA ALA A 317 8.04 -4.05 28.15
C ALA A 317 7.33 -3.11 29.12
N LYS A 318 6.00 -3.23 29.25
CA LYS A 318 5.16 -2.44 30.17
C LYS A 318 5.50 -2.67 31.64
N GLU A 319 5.66 -3.94 32.05
CA GLU A 319 5.99 -4.31 33.46
C GLU A 319 7.41 -3.87 33.85
N ASN A 320 8.33 -3.80 32.93
CA ASN A 320 9.73 -3.47 33.22
C ASN A 320 10.09 -1.99 33.02
N GLY A 321 9.11 -1.10 33.13
CA GLY A 321 9.34 0.35 33.16
C GLY A 321 8.99 1.08 31.88
N ARG A 322 8.29 0.44 30.92
CA ARG A 322 7.78 1.06 29.68
C ARG A 322 8.88 1.65 28.78
N ASN A 323 8.47 2.43 27.79
CA ASN A 323 9.37 3.17 26.88
C ASN A 323 10.53 2.32 26.34
N ARG A 324 10.23 1.11 25.84
CA ARG A 324 11.25 0.17 25.38
C ARG A 324 10.75 -0.77 24.30
N VAL A 325 11.71 -1.40 23.65
CA VAL A 325 11.52 -2.44 22.62
C VAL A 325 11.99 -3.76 23.19
N VAL A 326 11.13 -4.76 23.16
CA VAL A 326 11.42 -6.12 23.65
C VAL A 326 11.19 -7.14 22.52
N ILE A 327 12.10 -8.09 22.36
CA ILE A 327 11.93 -9.23 21.48
C ILE A 327 11.34 -10.43 22.22
N ALA A 328 10.37 -11.11 21.63
CA ALA A 328 9.82 -12.34 22.17
C ALA A 328 10.88 -13.47 22.20
N GLY A 329 10.93 -14.19 23.32
CA GLY A 329 11.79 -15.38 23.45
C GLY A 329 13.24 -15.10 23.90
N ARG A 330 13.53 -13.90 24.40
CA ARG A 330 14.79 -13.59 25.10
C ARG A 330 14.53 -13.15 26.53
#